data_195095364408bacdee967b50bcc4c680
#
_entry.id   195095364408bacdee967b50bcc4c680
#
_cell.length_a   1.000
_cell.length_b   1.000
_cell.length_c   1.000
_cell.angle_alpha   90.00
_cell.angle_beta   90.00
_cell.angle_gamma   90.00
#
_symmetry.space_group_name_H-M   'P 1'
#
loop_
_entity.id
_entity.type
_entity.pdbx_description
1 polymer ?
#
loop_
_entity_poly.entity_id
_entity_poly.type
_entity_poly.pdbx_seq_one_letter_code
_entity_poly.pdbx_strand_id
1 'polypeptide(L)'
;MTRVIAIVAFFVFPITASSCFETAAVAHNSPQAESADRLAKFIEEASDRFAVPARWIRAVIEIESGGDEHAISPRGAMGLIQLMPGTWLELSVRYGLGLDPFDPHDNIFAGAAYLRKMNDRFGSAGFIAAYHAGPSRYEQHLATGQPLSPETVAYVAAVTPLLGNEQVKHAASGAKRTVPWRQSPLFIGRVNARD
;
A
#
# COMPACT_ATOMS: atom_id res chain seq x y z
N MET A 1 -7.77 -90.06 -43.60
CA MET A 1 -7.19 -89.91 -42.23
C MET A 1 -6.18 -88.80 -42.27
N THR A 2 -6.61 -87.57 -42.07
CA THR A 2 -5.72 -86.36 -42.23
C THR A 2 -5.50 -85.77 -40.87
N ARG A 3 -4.27 -85.79 -40.43
CA ARG A 3 -3.87 -85.18 -39.15
C ARG A 3 -3.59 -83.71 -39.39
N VAL A 4 -4.31 -82.83 -38.62
CA VAL A 4 -4.12 -81.38 -38.55
C VAL A 4 -3.10 -81.10 -37.42
N ILE A 5 -1.97 -80.48 -37.75
CA ILE A 5 -0.97 -80.06 -36.81
C ILE A 5 -1.29 -78.56 -36.46
N ALA A 6 -1.64 -78.27 -35.23
CA ALA A 6 -1.81 -76.93 -34.75
C ALA A 6 -0.48 -76.33 -34.35
N ILE A 7 -0.11 -75.26 -35.00
CA ILE A 7 1.07 -74.44 -34.67
C ILE A 7 0.63 -73.39 -33.66
N VAL A 8 1.14 -73.46 -32.42
CA VAL A 8 0.96 -72.45 -31.41
C VAL A 8 2.06 -71.41 -31.58
N ALA A 9 1.71 -70.20 -32.04
CA ALA A 9 2.62 -69.09 -32.15
C ALA A 9 2.67 -68.35 -30.77
N PHE A 10 3.83 -68.37 -30.12
CA PHE A 10 4.12 -67.59 -28.93
C PHE A 10 4.42 -66.14 -29.36
N PHE A 11 3.48 -65.22 -29.11
CA PHE A 11 3.74 -63.79 -29.25
C PHE A 11 4.47 -63.28 -27.97
N VAL A 12 5.77 -63.01 -28.11
CA VAL A 12 6.56 -62.29 -27.10
C VAL A 12 6.29 -60.78 -27.32
N PHE A 13 5.54 -60.20 -26.40
CA PHE A 13 5.38 -58.75 -26.33
C PHE A 13 6.63 -58.12 -25.67
N PRO A 14 7.29 -57.15 -26.28
CA PRO A 14 8.32 -56.39 -25.61
C PRO A 14 7.66 -55.41 -24.63
N ILE A 15 8.02 -55.52 -23.35
CA ILE A 15 7.69 -54.55 -22.33
C ILE A 15 8.55 -53.32 -22.58
N THR A 16 7.99 -52.29 -23.24
CA THR A 16 8.59 -50.98 -23.31
C THR A 16 8.39 -50.28 -21.99
N ALA A 17 9.44 -50.21 -21.19
CA ALA A 17 9.51 -49.37 -20.01
C ALA A 17 9.37 -47.89 -20.47
N SER A 18 8.19 -47.32 -20.33
CA SER A 18 7.93 -45.90 -20.53
C SER A 18 8.51 -45.17 -19.32
N SER A 19 9.72 -44.66 -19.47
CA SER A 19 10.31 -43.73 -18.50
C SER A 19 9.51 -42.44 -18.54
N CYS A 20 8.57 -42.27 -17.61
CA CYS A 20 7.99 -40.97 -17.31
C CYS A 20 9.11 -40.06 -16.82
N PHE A 21 9.67 -39.27 -17.72
CA PHE A 21 10.42 -38.07 -17.33
C PHE A 21 9.40 -37.08 -16.79
N GLU A 22 9.25 -37.06 -15.46
CA GLU A 22 8.55 -36.02 -14.72
C GLU A 22 9.39 -34.76 -14.86
N THR A 23 9.12 -33.97 -15.91
CA THR A 23 9.64 -32.63 -16.02
C THR A 23 8.99 -31.81 -14.93
N ALA A 24 9.71 -31.63 -13.81
CA ALA A 24 9.36 -30.64 -12.81
C ALA A 24 9.31 -29.28 -13.54
N ALA A 25 8.11 -28.81 -13.82
CA ALA A 25 7.87 -27.47 -14.33
C ALA A 25 8.35 -26.51 -13.24
N VAL A 26 9.55 -25.98 -13.41
CA VAL A 26 10.00 -24.81 -12.64
C VAL A 26 9.03 -23.69 -13.04
N ALA A 27 8.11 -23.38 -12.13
CA ALA A 27 7.19 -22.27 -12.30
C ALA A 27 8.05 -21.00 -12.38
N HIS A 28 8.29 -20.52 -13.60
CA HIS A 28 8.86 -19.20 -13.84
C HIS A 28 7.76 -18.21 -13.42
N ASN A 29 7.93 -17.60 -12.25
CA ASN A 29 7.12 -16.45 -11.88
C ASN A 29 7.24 -15.40 -12.97
N SER A 30 6.12 -14.89 -13.47
CA SER A 30 6.16 -13.80 -14.43
C SER A 30 6.80 -12.57 -13.78
N PRO A 31 7.48 -11.68 -14.54
CA PRO A 31 8.05 -10.45 -13.98
C PRO A 31 7.04 -9.60 -13.20
N GLN A 32 5.76 -9.66 -13.57
CA GLN A 32 4.67 -8.99 -12.86
C GLN A 32 4.39 -9.62 -11.50
N ALA A 33 4.44 -10.96 -11.40
CA ALA A 33 4.26 -11.65 -10.12
C ALA A 33 5.41 -11.34 -9.16
N GLU A 34 6.64 -11.30 -9.67
CA GLU A 34 7.82 -10.96 -8.87
C GLU A 34 7.78 -9.50 -8.38
N SER A 35 7.35 -8.56 -9.23
CA SER A 35 7.13 -7.16 -8.83
C SER A 35 6.03 -7.03 -7.77
N ALA A 36 4.90 -7.72 -7.93
CA ALA A 36 3.82 -7.73 -6.95
C ALA A 36 4.25 -8.29 -5.59
N ASP A 37 5.03 -9.37 -5.58
CA ASP A 37 5.58 -9.97 -4.36
C ASP A 37 6.58 -9.02 -3.66
N ARG A 38 7.38 -8.31 -4.44
CA ARG A 38 8.30 -7.28 -3.92
C ARG A 38 7.55 -6.14 -3.24
N LEU A 39 6.54 -5.58 -3.91
CA LEU A 39 5.72 -4.52 -3.34
C LEU A 39 4.96 -4.99 -2.10
N ALA A 40 4.46 -6.23 -2.09
CA ALA A 40 3.80 -6.80 -0.93
C ALA A 40 4.72 -6.81 0.30
N LYS A 41 5.98 -7.18 0.15
CA LYS A 41 6.98 -7.17 1.25
C LYS A 41 7.23 -5.75 1.76
N PHE A 42 7.42 -4.77 0.89
CA PHE A 42 7.62 -3.38 1.29
C PHE A 42 6.41 -2.79 2.02
N ILE A 43 5.20 -3.17 1.60
CA ILE A 43 3.96 -2.75 2.25
C ILE A 43 3.84 -3.34 3.67
N GLU A 44 4.14 -4.63 3.86
CA GLU A 44 4.12 -5.25 5.20
C GLU A 44 5.18 -4.61 6.11
N GLU A 45 6.40 -4.42 5.63
CA GLU A 45 7.47 -3.76 6.37
C GLU A 45 7.10 -2.33 6.80
N ALA A 46 6.54 -1.54 5.88
CA ALA A 46 6.06 -0.19 6.18
C ALA A 46 4.88 -0.20 7.16
N SER A 47 3.96 -1.18 7.02
CA SER A 47 2.83 -1.40 7.93
C SER A 47 3.31 -1.62 9.37
N ASP A 48 4.27 -2.50 9.56
CA ASP A 48 4.86 -2.82 10.86
C ASP A 48 5.62 -1.61 11.42
N ARG A 49 6.42 -0.95 10.59
CA ARG A 49 7.27 0.18 10.99
C ARG A 49 6.47 1.38 11.49
N PHE A 50 5.34 1.68 10.85
CA PHE A 50 4.54 2.87 11.14
C PHE A 50 3.21 2.57 11.83
N ALA A 51 2.93 1.30 12.16
CA ALA A 51 1.67 0.85 12.74
C ALA A 51 0.44 1.35 11.94
N VAL A 52 0.52 1.22 10.61
CA VAL A 52 -0.55 1.54 9.66
C VAL A 52 -1.01 0.24 9.01
N PRO A 53 -2.30 -0.09 9.00
CA PRO A 53 -2.75 -1.32 8.37
C PRO A 53 -2.28 -1.44 6.91
N ALA A 54 -1.67 -2.56 6.53
CA ALA A 54 -1.15 -2.80 5.18
C ALA A 54 -2.21 -2.55 4.08
N ARG A 55 -3.48 -2.88 4.36
CA ARG A 55 -4.60 -2.61 3.46
C ARG A 55 -4.81 -1.12 3.15
N TRP A 56 -4.48 -0.20 4.09
CA TRP A 56 -4.57 1.24 3.82
C TRP A 56 -3.53 1.68 2.81
N ILE A 57 -2.31 1.17 2.97
CA ILE A 57 -1.21 1.44 2.03
C ILE A 57 -1.58 0.90 0.64
N ARG A 58 -2.10 -0.34 0.56
CA ARG A 58 -2.55 -0.94 -0.70
C ARG A 58 -3.67 -0.13 -1.36
N ALA A 59 -4.68 0.29 -0.57
CA ALA A 59 -5.80 1.08 -1.07
C ALA A 59 -5.34 2.41 -1.67
N VAL A 60 -4.39 3.07 -1.02
CA VAL A 60 -3.83 4.34 -1.52
C VAL A 60 -3.02 4.10 -2.80
N ILE A 61 -2.13 3.10 -2.84
CA ILE A 61 -1.38 2.75 -4.06
C ILE A 61 -2.31 2.48 -5.24
N GLU A 62 -3.38 1.71 -5.01
CA GLU A 62 -4.35 1.37 -6.07
C GLU A 62 -5.00 2.61 -6.67
N ILE A 63 -5.42 3.54 -5.83
CA ILE A 63 -6.13 4.75 -6.30
C ILE A 63 -5.17 5.82 -6.83
N GLU A 64 -3.97 5.95 -6.27
CA GLU A 64 -3.02 7.01 -6.64
C GLU A 64 -2.27 6.71 -7.93
N SER A 65 -1.79 5.47 -8.09
CA SER A 65 -0.91 5.11 -9.21
C SER A 65 -1.32 3.85 -9.97
N GLY A 66 -2.27 3.06 -9.43
CA GLY A 66 -2.57 1.73 -9.96
C GLY A 66 -1.36 0.79 -9.90
N GLY A 67 -0.37 1.08 -9.05
CA GLY A 67 0.87 0.30 -8.91
C GLY A 67 2.01 0.75 -9.85
N ASP A 68 1.88 1.87 -10.55
CA ASP A 68 2.96 2.44 -11.35
C ASP A 68 4.00 3.15 -10.45
N GLU A 69 5.19 2.54 -10.36
CA GLU A 69 6.31 3.04 -9.55
C GLU A 69 6.82 4.41 -10.04
N HIS A 70 6.61 4.73 -11.32
CA HIS A 70 7.09 5.96 -11.96
C HIS A 70 6.00 6.98 -12.25
N ALA A 71 4.81 6.78 -11.67
CA ALA A 71 3.70 7.70 -11.87
C ALA A 71 4.04 9.14 -11.47
N ILE A 72 3.71 10.10 -12.32
CA ILE A 72 3.82 11.55 -12.04
C ILE A 72 2.49 12.19 -12.38
N SER A 73 1.86 12.83 -11.38
CA SER A 73 0.63 13.57 -11.63
C SER A 73 0.88 14.91 -12.32
N PRO A 74 -0.14 15.53 -12.94
CA PRO A 74 -0.01 16.89 -13.49
C PRO A 74 0.40 17.97 -12.48
N ARG A 75 0.21 17.71 -11.19
CA ARG A 75 0.62 18.59 -10.07
C ARG A 75 2.00 18.24 -9.52
N GLY A 76 2.69 17.24 -10.09
CA GLY A 76 4.03 16.81 -9.69
C GLY A 76 4.06 15.88 -8.48
N ALA A 77 2.97 15.21 -8.13
CA ALA A 77 3.00 14.11 -7.17
C ALA A 77 3.73 12.90 -7.77
N MET A 78 4.48 12.14 -6.96
CA MET A 78 5.48 11.19 -7.45
C MET A 78 5.31 9.80 -6.84
N GLY A 79 5.50 8.77 -7.69
CA GLY A 79 5.63 7.36 -7.34
C GLY A 79 4.33 6.68 -6.94
N LEU A 80 4.45 5.50 -6.37
CA LEU A 80 3.35 4.59 -6.01
C LEU A 80 2.25 5.25 -5.18
N ILE A 81 2.63 6.08 -4.21
CA ILE A 81 1.72 6.65 -3.21
C ILE A 81 1.52 8.17 -3.41
N GLN A 82 1.99 8.69 -4.55
CA GLN A 82 1.79 10.05 -5.04
C GLN A 82 2.11 11.15 -4.01
N LEU A 83 3.34 11.14 -3.50
CA LEU A 83 3.78 12.20 -2.60
C LEU A 83 4.16 13.47 -3.36
N MET A 84 3.72 14.63 -2.88
CA MET A 84 4.18 15.92 -3.38
C MET A 84 5.66 16.14 -3.04
N PRO A 85 6.45 16.84 -3.90
CA PRO A 85 7.89 17.02 -3.70
C PRO A 85 8.29 17.55 -2.31
N GLY A 86 7.54 18.50 -1.78
CA GLY A 86 7.81 19.04 -0.44
C GLY A 86 7.56 18.03 0.68
N THR A 87 6.50 17.19 0.53
CA THR A 87 6.20 16.12 1.47
C THR A 87 7.25 15.01 1.40
N TRP A 88 7.66 14.63 0.19
CA TRP A 88 8.76 13.68 -0.01
C TRP A 88 10.04 14.16 0.68
N LEU A 89 10.46 15.40 0.44
CA LEU A 89 11.68 15.95 1.03
C LEU A 89 11.63 15.96 2.56
N GLU A 90 10.49 16.36 3.16
CA GLU A 90 10.31 16.34 4.61
C GLU A 90 10.50 14.92 5.17
N LEU A 91 9.84 13.93 4.52
CA LEU A 91 9.80 12.57 5.02
C LEU A 91 11.11 11.81 4.75
N SER A 92 11.73 12.00 3.57
CA SER A 92 12.99 11.35 3.23
C SER A 92 14.12 11.78 4.19
N VAL A 93 14.21 13.06 4.50
CA VAL A 93 15.17 13.56 5.51
C VAL A 93 14.84 13.02 6.90
N ARG A 94 13.56 13.04 7.29
CA ARG A 94 13.13 12.64 8.63
C ARG A 94 13.39 11.17 8.93
N TYR A 95 13.23 10.32 7.94
CA TYR A 95 13.34 8.85 8.10
C TYR A 95 14.61 8.25 7.51
N GLY A 96 15.51 9.09 6.98
CA GLY A 96 16.78 8.65 6.41
C GLY A 96 16.61 7.81 5.14
N LEU A 97 15.61 8.16 4.31
CA LEU A 97 15.34 7.49 3.04
C LEU A 97 16.31 7.98 1.96
N GLY A 98 16.37 7.29 0.83
CA GLY A 98 17.17 7.68 -0.32
C GLY A 98 16.76 9.01 -0.95
N LEU A 99 17.40 9.34 -2.07
CA LEU A 99 17.15 10.58 -2.80
C LEU A 99 16.11 10.43 -3.92
N ASP A 100 15.84 9.19 -4.33
CA ASP A 100 14.95 8.88 -5.44
C ASP A 100 13.50 8.69 -4.93
N PRO A 101 12.57 9.61 -5.28
CA PRO A 101 11.17 9.49 -4.90
C PRO A 101 10.44 8.35 -5.63
N PHE A 102 11.06 7.72 -6.63
CA PHE A 102 10.53 6.60 -7.39
C PHE A 102 11.07 5.25 -6.92
N ASP A 103 11.98 5.22 -5.94
CA ASP A 103 12.33 3.96 -5.28
C ASP A 103 11.10 3.39 -4.57
N PRO A 104 10.64 2.18 -4.93
CA PRO A 104 9.38 1.64 -4.43
C PRO A 104 9.34 1.45 -2.91
N HIS A 105 10.45 1.00 -2.32
CA HIS A 105 10.55 0.83 -0.88
C HIS A 105 10.42 2.16 -0.16
N ASP A 106 11.22 3.15 -0.54
CA ASP A 106 11.28 4.44 0.13
C ASP A 106 10.02 5.27 -0.08
N ASN A 107 9.41 5.17 -1.28
CA ASN A 107 8.13 5.83 -1.57
C ASN A 107 6.99 5.27 -0.71
N ILE A 108 6.90 3.93 -0.57
CA ILE A 108 5.92 3.27 0.30
C ILE A 108 6.16 3.63 1.77
N PHE A 109 7.41 3.65 2.23
CA PHE A 109 7.76 4.02 3.61
C PHE A 109 7.36 5.45 3.93
N ALA A 110 7.72 6.41 3.08
CA ALA A 110 7.31 7.79 3.24
C ALA A 110 5.79 7.95 3.25
N GLY A 111 5.09 7.24 2.35
CA GLY A 111 3.64 7.26 2.28
C GLY A 111 2.96 6.69 3.52
N ALA A 112 3.46 5.56 4.04
CA ALA A 112 2.95 4.97 5.28
C ALA A 112 3.17 5.90 6.48
N ALA A 113 4.33 6.53 6.57
CA ALA A 113 4.62 7.55 7.59
C ALA A 113 3.65 8.75 7.48
N TYR A 114 3.33 9.17 6.25
CA TYR A 114 2.39 10.26 6.02
C TYR A 114 0.95 9.85 6.36
N LEU A 115 0.51 8.66 6.00
CA LEU A 115 -0.78 8.10 6.41
C LEU A 115 -0.90 8.06 7.94
N ARG A 116 0.14 7.60 8.63
CA ARG A 116 0.19 7.62 10.09
C ARG A 116 0.06 9.02 10.65
N LYS A 117 0.83 9.99 10.14
CA LYS A 117 0.77 11.40 10.53
C LYS A 117 -0.63 11.98 10.36
N MET A 118 -1.30 11.66 9.26
CA MET A 118 -2.67 12.13 9.00
C MET A 118 -3.67 11.48 9.95
N ASN A 119 -3.56 10.17 10.18
CA ASN A 119 -4.45 9.46 11.10
C ASN A 119 -4.30 9.93 12.55
N ASP A 120 -3.08 10.16 13.02
CA ASP A 120 -2.83 10.66 14.36
C ASP A 120 -3.40 12.07 14.57
N ARG A 121 -3.41 12.89 13.52
CA ARG A 121 -3.86 14.28 13.58
C ARG A 121 -5.38 14.43 13.42
N PHE A 122 -5.98 13.68 12.52
CA PHE A 122 -7.37 13.88 12.08
C PHE A 122 -8.29 12.70 12.41
N GLY A 123 -7.73 11.62 12.95
CA GLY A 123 -8.47 10.40 13.26
C GLY A 123 -8.94 9.62 12.04
N SER A 124 -9.59 8.48 12.30
CA SER A 124 -10.04 7.55 11.26
C SER A 124 -11.08 8.14 10.28
N ALA A 125 -11.82 9.15 10.70
CA ALA A 125 -12.84 9.77 9.86
C ALA A 125 -12.27 10.81 8.87
N GLY A 126 -11.12 11.41 9.18
CA GLY A 126 -10.59 12.56 8.43
C GLY A 126 -9.28 12.34 7.70
N PHE A 127 -8.52 11.29 8.07
CA PHE A 127 -7.14 11.16 7.60
C PHE A 127 -7.00 11.02 6.07
N ILE A 128 -7.91 10.33 5.41
CA ILE A 128 -7.90 10.16 3.95
C ILE A 128 -8.19 11.48 3.23
N ALA A 129 -9.15 12.25 3.74
CA ALA A 129 -9.42 13.58 3.19
C ALA A 129 -8.23 14.51 3.40
N ALA A 130 -7.59 14.46 4.57
CA ALA A 130 -6.39 15.24 4.88
C ALA A 130 -5.17 14.80 4.07
N TYR A 131 -5.03 13.50 3.79
CA TYR A 131 -4.00 12.95 2.92
C TYR A 131 -4.05 13.58 1.53
N HIS A 132 -5.22 13.55 0.88
CA HIS A 132 -5.40 14.05 -0.48
C HIS A 132 -5.47 15.58 -0.57
N ALA A 133 -6.25 16.23 0.30
CA ALA A 133 -6.39 17.69 0.26
C ALA A 133 -5.14 18.43 0.74
N GLY A 134 -4.31 17.76 1.55
CA GLY A 134 -3.28 18.36 2.39
C GLY A 134 -3.82 18.81 3.75
N PRO A 135 -2.99 18.70 4.81
CA PRO A 135 -3.42 18.94 6.18
C PRO A 135 -3.96 20.35 6.41
N SER A 136 -3.35 21.37 5.82
CA SER A 136 -3.79 22.76 6.00
C SER A 136 -5.16 23.05 5.39
N ARG A 137 -5.45 22.49 4.20
CA ARG A 137 -6.78 22.63 3.58
C ARG A 137 -7.84 21.88 4.37
N TYR A 138 -7.52 20.71 4.86
CA TYR A 138 -8.43 19.95 5.69
C TYR A 138 -8.72 20.66 7.02
N GLU A 139 -7.72 21.28 7.66
CA GLU A 139 -7.92 22.13 8.84
C GLU A 139 -8.81 23.33 8.57
N GLN A 140 -8.59 23.98 7.45
CA GLN A 140 -9.46 25.10 7.03
C GLN A 140 -10.91 24.62 6.86
N HIS A 141 -11.12 23.47 6.23
CA HIS A 141 -12.45 22.85 6.13
C HIS A 141 -13.09 22.64 7.50
N LEU A 142 -12.35 22.04 8.46
CA LEU A 142 -12.84 21.81 9.81
C LEU A 142 -13.14 23.11 10.59
N ALA A 143 -12.33 24.14 10.37
CA ALA A 143 -12.45 25.41 11.11
C ALA A 143 -13.59 26.32 10.57
N THR A 144 -13.82 26.30 9.27
CA THR A 144 -14.72 27.25 8.59
C THR A 144 -15.99 26.61 8.02
N GLY A 145 -16.03 25.28 7.92
CA GLY A 145 -17.10 24.57 7.20
C GLY A 145 -17.03 24.70 5.68
N GLN A 146 -15.96 25.32 5.13
CA GLN A 146 -15.78 25.42 3.68
C GLN A 146 -15.72 24.00 3.06
N PRO A 147 -16.49 23.72 1.98
CA PRO A 147 -16.50 22.38 1.39
C PRO A 147 -15.12 21.98 0.85
N LEU A 148 -14.80 20.70 0.96
CA LEU A 148 -13.65 20.10 0.28
C LEU A 148 -13.86 20.15 -1.23
N SER A 149 -12.76 20.14 -1.99
CA SER A 149 -12.86 20.11 -3.46
C SER A 149 -13.58 18.84 -3.94
N PRO A 150 -14.29 18.90 -5.09
CA PRO A 150 -14.94 17.72 -5.66
C PRO A 150 -13.98 16.54 -5.86
N GLU A 151 -12.71 16.81 -6.21
CA GLU A 151 -11.66 15.80 -6.36
C GLU A 151 -11.37 15.09 -5.03
N THR A 152 -11.27 15.84 -3.93
CA THR A 152 -11.05 15.24 -2.60
C THR A 152 -12.26 14.41 -2.17
N VAL A 153 -13.47 14.87 -2.44
CA VAL A 153 -14.69 14.11 -2.12
C VAL A 153 -14.73 12.80 -2.91
N ALA A 154 -14.44 12.85 -4.21
CA ALA A 154 -14.38 11.67 -5.07
C ALA A 154 -13.27 10.69 -4.61
N TYR A 155 -12.11 11.20 -4.25
CA TYR A 155 -11.01 10.41 -3.73
C TYR A 155 -11.40 9.66 -2.44
N VAL A 156 -11.98 10.35 -1.48
CA VAL A 156 -12.47 9.73 -0.23
C VAL A 156 -13.49 8.64 -0.52
N ALA A 157 -14.43 8.89 -1.44
CA ALA A 157 -15.43 7.91 -1.83
C ALA A 157 -14.82 6.66 -2.49
N ALA A 158 -13.73 6.81 -3.26
CA ALA A 158 -13.02 5.70 -3.90
C ALA A 158 -12.19 4.88 -2.92
N VAL A 159 -11.46 5.53 -2.00
CA VAL A 159 -10.54 4.85 -1.07
C VAL A 159 -11.29 4.19 0.09
N THR A 160 -12.33 4.82 0.65
CA THR A 160 -13.02 4.36 1.88
C THR A 160 -13.47 2.89 1.83
N PRO A 161 -14.09 2.38 0.75
CA PRO A 161 -14.49 0.98 0.68
C PRO A 161 -13.32 0.00 0.78
N LEU A 162 -12.13 0.41 0.33
CA LEU A 162 -10.92 -0.41 0.32
C LEU A 162 -10.23 -0.49 1.70
N LEU A 163 -10.54 0.43 2.60
CA LEU A 163 -9.90 0.49 3.92
C LEU A 163 -10.38 -0.58 4.90
N GLY A 164 -11.53 -1.22 4.63
CA GLY A 164 -12.12 -2.28 5.46
C GLY A 164 -12.87 -1.79 6.69
N ASN A 165 -13.69 -2.67 7.27
CA ASN A 165 -14.68 -2.35 8.32
C ASN A 165 -14.12 -1.99 9.71
N GLU A 166 -12.82 -2.05 9.96
CA GLU A 166 -12.25 -1.70 11.27
C GLU A 166 -12.36 -0.20 11.60
N GLN A 167 -12.45 0.64 10.57
CA GLN A 167 -12.67 2.09 10.79
C GLN A 167 -14.05 2.39 11.38
N VAL A 168 -15.06 1.63 10.99
CA VAL A 168 -16.42 1.80 11.52
C VAL A 168 -16.48 1.50 13.01
N LYS A 169 -15.69 0.52 13.49
CA LYS A 169 -15.62 0.18 14.92
C LYS A 169 -14.89 1.26 15.74
N HIS A 170 -13.85 1.87 15.20
CA HIS A 170 -13.11 2.94 15.89
C HIS A 170 -13.84 4.29 15.83
N ALA A 171 -14.56 4.59 14.77
CA ALA A 171 -15.41 5.78 14.73
C ALA A 171 -16.57 5.70 15.74
N ALA A 172 -17.16 4.52 15.93
CA ALA A 172 -18.20 4.29 16.93
C ALA A 172 -17.67 4.24 18.37
N SER A 173 -16.40 3.84 18.57
CA SER A 173 -15.72 3.79 19.87
C SER A 173 -14.98 5.09 20.23
N GLY A 174 -14.72 5.95 19.25
CA GLY A 174 -13.85 7.12 19.35
C GLY A 174 -14.51 8.42 19.87
N ALA A 175 -15.74 8.36 20.37
CA ALA A 175 -16.43 9.54 20.91
C ALA A 175 -15.84 10.11 22.21
N LYS A 176 -14.68 9.62 22.70
CA LYS A 176 -13.99 10.20 23.87
C LYS A 176 -12.48 9.95 23.82
N ARG A 177 -11.75 10.76 23.05
CA ARG A 177 -10.37 11.16 23.34
C ARG A 177 -9.97 12.35 22.49
N THR A 178 -10.57 13.49 22.75
CA THR A 178 -9.97 14.77 22.35
C THR A 178 -8.86 15.08 23.35
N VAL A 179 -7.65 14.64 23.07
CA VAL A 179 -6.48 15.29 23.66
C VAL A 179 -6.32 16.59 22.88
N PRO A 180 -6.47 17.77 23.50
CA PRO A 180 -6.28 19.02 22.78
C PRO A 180 -4.87 19.04 22.22
N TRP A 181 -4.74 19.21 20.90
CA TRP A 181 -3.46 19.25 20.17
C TRP A 181 -2.44 20.26 20.79
N ARG A 182 -2.93 21.25 21.56
CA ARG A 182 -2.13 22.22 22.31
C ARG A 182 -1.32 21.62 23.46
N GLN A 183 -1.55 20.35 23.83
CA GLN A 183 -0.83 19.66 24.91
C GLN A 183 0.15 18.60 24.37
N SER A 184 0.38 18.55 23.06
CA SER A 184 1.41 17.68 22.47
C SER A 184 2.79 18.20 22.83
N PRO A 185 3.73 17.33 23.32
CA PRO A 185 5.10 17.73 23.68
C PRO A 185 5.92 18.33 22.52
N LEU A 186 5.42 18.30 21.30
CA LEU A 186 6.05 18.86 20.12
C LEU A 186 5.97 20.40 20.03
N PHE A 187 5.27 21.06 20.97
CA PHE A 187 5.14 22.54 21.00
C PHE A 187 5.69 23.19 22.27
N ILE A 188 6.43 22.46 23.12
CA ILE A 188 7.14 23.05 24.25
C ILE A 188 8.53 23.49 23.81
N GLY A 189 8.63 24.68 23.26
CA GLY A 189 9.89 25.28 22.83
C GLY A 189 9.74 26.70 22.35
N ARG A 190 8.90 27.54 22.97
CA ARG A 190 9.03 28.97 22.90
C ARG A 190 9.69 29.45 24.17
N VAL A 191 11.01 29.65 24.05
CA VAL A 191 11.79 30.43 25.01
C VAL A 191 11.15 31.82 25.10
N ASN A 192 10.69 32.16 26.29
CA ASN A 192 10.39 33.56 26.63
C ASN A 192 11.68 34.32 26.64
N ALA A 193 11.92 35.12 25.61
CA ALA A 193 12.83 36.23 25.70
C ALA A 193 12.08 37.42 26.35
N ARG A 194 12.30 37.62 27.64
CA ARG A 194 12.13 38.87 28.35
C ARG A 194 13.30 38.95 29.29
N ASP A 195 14.15 39.80 28.99
CA ASP A 195 14.77 40.93 29.64
C ASP A 195 16.05 41.32 28.91
#